data_eb498c71edba90d61d6c2892b2f344dd
#
_entry.id   eb498c71edba90d61d6c2892b2f344dd
#
_cell.length_a   1.000
_cell.length_b   1.000
_cell.length_c   1.000
_cell.angle_alpha   90.00
_cell.angle_beta   90.00
_cell.angle_gamma   90.00
#
_symmetry.space_group_name_H-M   'P 1'
#
loop_
_entity.id
_entity.type
_entity.pdbx_description
1 polymer ?
#
loop_
_entity_poly.entity_id
_entity_poly.type
_entity_poly.pdbx_seq_one_letter_code
_entity_poly.pdbx_strand_id
1 'polypeptide(L)'
;MGDIVQNTNFIAGTKVSSIGVNSTTCDRDSTNTTAASSQSVKYLGLTTAYTSASGTKSIIIGGTFANNTDSEVELTVHLYDNSASATPAIVSRIPVPNGSSFVLRDTGKTVMEEFDGIRVYCDTANAIDVQLGILKGVN
;
A
#
# COMPACT_ATOMS: atom_id res chain seq x y z
N MET A 1 -2.20 -5.22 -11.91
CA MET A 1 -3.11 -6.17 -11.23
C MET A 1 -2.89 -6.08 -9.74
N GLY A 2 -3.92 -6.28 -8.94
CA GLY A 2 -3.85 -6.15 -7.48
C GLY A 2 -4.21 -4.77 -6.94
N ASP A 3 -4.44 -3.77 -7.79
CA ASP A 3 -4.94 -2.46 -7.37
C ASP A 3 -6.29 -2.61 -6.69
N ILE A 4 -6.50 -1.86 -5.63
CA ILE A 4 -7.77 -1.87 -4.91
C ILE A 4 -8.78 -1.00 -5.65
N VAL A 5 -9.96 -1.54 -5.79
CA VAL A 5 -11.10 -0.85 -6.42
C VAL A 5 -11.92 -0.17 -5.33
N GLN A 6 -12.08 1.12 -5.45
CA GLN A 6 -12.89 1.90 -4.51
C GLN A 6 -14.10 2.52 -5.21
N ASN A 7 -15.27 2.07 -4.78
CA ASN A 7 -16.58 2.59 -5.16
C ASN A 7 -17.60 2.04 -4.16
N THR A 8 -18.71 2.73 -3.95
CA THR A 8 -19.77 2.33 -3.01
C THR A 8 -20.42 0.98 -3.34
N ASN A 9 -20.26 0.50 -4.58
CA ASN A 9 -20.83 -0.75 -5.07
C ASN A 9 -19.89 -1.95 -4.87
N PHE A 10 -18.73 -1.77 -4.26
CA PHE A 10 -17.78 -2.84 -3.96
C PHE A 10 -17.47 -2.89 -2.47
N ILE A 11 -17.27 -4.10 -1.99
CA ILE A 11 -16.80 -4.35 -0.62
C ILE A 11 -15.39 -3.79 -0.49
N ALA A 12 -15.08 -3.13 0.63
CA ALA A 12 -13.75 -2.59 0.91
C ALA A 12 -12.66 -3.67 0.74
N GLY A 13 -11.58 -3.32 0.08
CA GLY A 13 -10.48 -4.22 -0.23
C GLY A 13 -10.68 -5.11 -1.46
N THR A 14 -11.72 -4.88 -2.27
CA THR A 14 -11.88 -5.52 -3.60
C THR A 14 -10.70 -5.15 -4.49
N LYS A 15 -10.11 -6.14 -5.17
CA LYS A 15 -8.92 -5.96 -6.02
C LYS A 15 -9.21 -6.26 -7.47
N VAL A 16 -8.44 -5.61 -8.34
CA VAL A 16 -8.40 -5.98 -9.77
C VAL A 16 -7.75 -7.34 -9.92
N SER A 17 -8.47 -8.30 -10.46
CA SER A 17 -7.96 -9.65 -10.77
C SER A 17 -7.46 -9.76 -12.21
N SER A 18 -8.15 -9.15 -13.17
CA SER A 18 -7.70 -9.10 -14.56
C SER A 18 -8.16 -7.84 -15.28
N ILE A 19 -7.45 -7.47 -16.34
CA ILE A 19 -7.76 -6.32 -17.20
C ILE A 19 -7.95 -6.83 -18.63
N GLY A 20 -9.12 -6.56 -19.21
CA GLY A 20 -9.43 -6.78 -20.62
C GLY A 20 -9.34 -5.48 -21.42
N VAL A 21 -9.63 -5.55 -22.73
CA VAL A 21 -9.54 -4.38 -23.64
C VAL A 21 -10.45 -3.22 -23.18
N ASN A 22 -11.67 -3.52 -22.75
CA ASN A 22 -12.66 -2.53 -22.29
C ASN A 22 -13.33 -2.97 -20.99
N SER A 23 -12.65 -3.78 -20.17
CA SER A 23 -13.23 -4.34 -18.96
C SER A 23 -12.17 -4.57 -17.90
N THR A 24 -12.60 -4.49 -16.65
CA THR A 24 -11.81 -4.85 -15.48
C THR A 24 -12.60 -5.86 -14.66
N THR A 25 -11.98 -6.98 -14.34
CA THR A 25 -12.57 -8.00 -13.48
C THR A 25 -12.02 -7.82 -12.07
N CYS A 26 -12.88 -7.91 -11.08
CA CYS A 26 -12.52 -7.83 -9.66
C CYS A 26 -12.51 -9.23 -9.03
N ASP A 27 -11.80 -9.38 -7.92
CA ASP A 27 -11.72 -10.61 -7.13
C ASP A 27 -12.98 -10.89 -6.30
N ARG A 28 -13.90 -9.92 -6.24
CA ARG A 28 -15.18 -10.00 -5.52
C ARG A 28 -16.28 -9.39 -6.37
N ASP A 29 -17.48 -9.89 -6.21
CA ASP A 29 -18.67 -9.37 -6.85
C ASP A 29 -19.04 -7.98 -6.29
N SER A 30 -19.73 -7.20 -7.12
CA SER A 30 -20.33 -5.94 -6.65
C SER A 30 -21.47 -6.21 -5.66
N THR A 31 -21.73 -5.27 -4.79
CA THR A 31 -22.86 -5.31 -3.86
C THR A 31 -24.20 -5.00 -4.53
N ASN A 32 -24.18 -4.51 -5.76
CA ASN A 32 -25.36 -4.20 -6.52
C ASN A 32 -25.99 -5.45 -7.16
N THR A 33 -27.31 -5.55 -7.09
CA THR A 33 -28.10 -6.60 -7.76
C THR A 33 -28.43 -6.26 -9.21
N THR A 34 -28.24 -5.01 -9.62
CA THR A 34 -28.49 -4.52 -10.98
C THR A 34 -27.28 -3.74 -11.49
N ALA A 35 -27.05 -3.80 -12.79
CA ALA A 35 -25.97 -3.04 -13.43
C ALA A 35 -26.16 -1.52 -13.18
N ALA A 36 -25.12 -0.88 -12.67
CA ALA A 36 -25.07 0.56 -12.49
C ALA A 36 -24.25 1.19 -13.61
N SER A 37 -24.78 2.23 -14.27
CA SER A 37 -24.09 3.00 -15.30
C SER A 37 -23.50 4.29 -14.76
N SER A 38 -22.47 4.81 -15.43
CA SER A 38 -21.88 6.14 -15.14
C SER A 38 -21.35 6.27 -13.70
N GLN A 39 -20.81 5.18 -13.15
CA GLN A 39 -20.24 5.17 -11.81
C GLN A 39 -18.77 5.58 -11.85
N SER A 40 -18.36 6.44 -10.92
CA SER A 40 -16.94 6.76 -10.73
C SER A 40 -16.27 5.64 -9.93
N VAL A 41 -15.21 5.07 -10.47
CA VAL A 41 -14.42 4.03 -9.83
C VAL A 41 -12.99 4.54 -9.66
N LYS A 42 -12.45 4.45 -8.45
CA LYS A 42 -11.03 4.75 -8.17
C LYS A 42 -10.26 3.44 -8.08
N TYR A 43 -9.07 3.44 -8.64
CA TYR A 43 -8.11 2.35 -8.52
C TYR A 43 -6.95 2.84 -7.66
N LEU A 44 -6.75 2.18 -6.52
CA LEU A 44 -5.70 2.53 -5.55
C LEU A 44 -4.69 1.39 -5.52
N GLY A 45 -3.49 1.67 -5.98
CA GLY A 45 -2.38 0.71 -6.02
C GLY A 45 -1.40 0.92 -4.87
N LEU A 46 -0.49 -0.05 -4.72
CA LEU A 46 0.67 0.09 -3.85
C LEU A 46 1.59 1.19 -4.37
N THR A 47 1.86 2.17 -3.54
CA THR A 47 2.82 3.25 -3.83
C THR A 47 4.18 2.90 -3.24
N THR A 48 5.24 3.00 -4.05
CA THR A 48 6.60 2.78 -3.60
C THR A 48 7.07 4.00 -2.81
N ALA A 49 7.35 3.81 -1.52
CA ALA A 49 7.90 4.85 -0.64
C ALA A 49 9.43 4.87 -0.67
N TYR A 50 10.04 3.70 -0.84
CA TYR A 50 11.50 3.55 -0.94
C TYR A 50 11.87 2.30 -1.74
N THR A 51 12.99 2.37 -2.46
CA THR A 51 13.65 1.21 -3.10
C THR A 51 15.14 1.28 -2.84
N SER A 52 15.74 0.15 -2.41
CA SER A 52 17.18 0.01 -2.27
C SER A 52 17.87 0.05 -3.64
N ALA A 53 18.94 0.79 -3.75
CA ALA A 53 19.65 0.96 -5.03
C ALA A 53 20.40 -0.33 -5.43
N SER A 54 20.72 -0.45 -6.71
CA SER A 54 21.55 -1.55 -7.23
C SER A 54 22.88 -1.64 -6.48
N GLY A 55 23.29 -2.84 -6.14
CA GLY A 55 24.53 -3.13 -5.42
C GLY A 55 24.58 -2.60 -3.99
N THR A 56 23.45 -2.20 -3.42
CA THR A 56 23.39 -1.58 -2.10
C THR A 56 22.43 -2.32 -1.20
N LYS A 57 22.85 -2.62 0.04
CA LYS A 57 21.95 -3.02 1.12
C LYS A 57 21.53 -1.80 1.92
N SER A 58 20.32 -1.83 2.41
CA SER A 58 19.74 -0.76 3.23
C SER A 58 19.08 -1.34 4.47
N ILE A 59 19.06 -0.58 5.56
CA ILE A 59 18.37 -0.98 6.79
C ILE A 59 17.34 0.08 7.15
N ILE A 60 16.11 -0.35 7.39
CA ILE A 60 15.10 0.53 7.96
C ILE A 60 15.35 0.65 9.46
N ILE A 61 15.55 1.88 9.93
CA ILE A 61 15.73 2.21 11.35
C ILE A 61 14.47 2.81 11.99
N GLY A 62 13.45 3.06 11.18
CA GLY A 62 12.15 3.53 11.63
C GLY A 62 11.37 4.24 10.53
N GLY A 63 10.11 4.54 10.81
CA GLY A 63 9.26 5.28 9.88
C GLY A 63 8.02 5.83 10.56
N THR A 64 7.51 6.93 10.03
CA THR A 64 6.25 7.54 10.46
C THR A 64 5.33 7.65 9.24
N PHE A 65 4.09 7.24 9.44
CA PHE A 65 3.01 7.28 8.43
C PHE A 65 1.89 8.12 9.02
N ALA A 66 1.84 9.39 8.66
CA ALA A 66 0.92 10.37 9.23
C ALA A 66 -0.34 10.50 8.36
N ASN A 67 -1.51 10.43 9.00
CA ASN A 67 -2.76 10.73 8.35
C ASN A 67 -2.93 12.25 8.23
N ASN A 68 -2.95 12.76 7.00
CA ASN A 68 -3.09 14.17 6.67
C ASN A 68 -4.54 14.57 6.30
N THR A 69 -5.51 13.70 6.60
CA THR A 69 -6.93 13.94 6.32
C THR A 69 -7.74 14.21 7.59
N ASP A 70 -8.98 14.66 7.42
CA ASP A 70 -9.92 14.95 8.51
C ASP A 70 -10.72 13.70 8.96
N SER A 71 -10.40 12.52 8.44
CA SER A 71 -11.08 11.26 8.78
C SER A 71 -10.08 10.14 9.04
N GLU A 72 -10.55 9.07 9.68
CA GLU A 72 -9.77 7.84 9.84
C GLU A 72 -9.53 7.18 8.47
N VAL A 73 -8.35 6.62 8.27
CA VAL A 73 -7.96 5.89 7.06
C VAL A 73 -7.34 4.54 7.41
N GLU A 74 -7.46 3.55 6.53
CA GLU A 74 -6.81 2.24 6.70
C GLU A 74 -5.45 2.22 5.99
N LEU A 75 -4.39 1.97 6.77
CA LEU A 75 -3.01 1.90 6.28
C LEU A 75 -2.54 0.45 6.16
N THR A 76 -1.89 0.13 5.06
CA THR A 76 -1.13 -1.11 4.87
C THR A 76 0.29 -0.78 4.41
N VAL A 77 1.29 -1.37 5.06
CA VAL A 77 2.71 -1.24 4.70
C VAL A 77 3.26 -2.60 4.34
N HIS A 78 3.90 -2.68 3.19
CA HIS A 78 4.53 -3.89 2.67
C HIS A 78 6.04 -3.74 2.57
N LEU A 79 6.75 -4.83 2.84
CA LEU A 79 8.10 -5.03 2.34
C LEU A 79 8.00 -5.67 0.96
N TYR A 80 8.58 -5.08 -0.06
CA TYR A 80 8.77 -5.71 -1.35
C TYR A 80 10.13 -6.42 -1.35
N ASP A 81 10.11 -7.74 -1.50
CA ASP A 81 11.29 -8.57 -1.68
C ASP A 81 11.44 -8.85 -3.18
N ASN A 82 12.44 -8.24 -3.79
CA ASN A 82 12.68 -8.35 -5.23
C ASN A 82 13.12 -9.76 -5.61
N SER A 83 13.94 -10.40 -4.79
CA SER A 83 14.50 -11.72 -5.06
C SER A 83 13.43 -12.82 -5.06
N ALA A 84 12.49 -12.73 -4.14
CA ALA A 84 11.37 -13.66 -4.03
C ALA A 84 10.15 -13.22 -4.86
N SER A 85 10.19 -12.03 -5.47
CA SER A 85 9.02 -11.39 -6.11
C SER A 85 7.78 -11.37 -5.20
N ALA A 86 8.00 -11.15 -3.90
CA ALA A 86 6.99 -11.21 -2.85
C ALA A 86 6.76 -9.83 -2.22
N THR A 87 5.57 -9.66 -1.66
CA THR A 87 5.17 -8.40 -1.00
C THR A 87 4.49 -8.70 0.34
N PRO A 88 5.20 -9.30 1.32
CA PRO A 88 4.63 -9.53 2.63
C PRO A 88 4.24 -8.21 3.32
N ALA A 89 3.11 -8.22 4.02
CA ALA A 89 2.71 -7.07 4.80
C ALA A 89 3.50 -7.00 6.12
N ILE A 90 4.08 -5.84 6.40
CA ILE A 90 4.61 -5.51 7.73
C ILE A 90 3.43 -5.19 8.65
N VAL A 91 2.48 -4.45 8.12
CA VAL A 91 1.25 -4.04 8.78
C VAL A 91 0.12 -4.09 7.73
N SER A 92 -1.05 -4.58 8.12
CA SER A 92 -2.18 -4.72 7.20
C SER A 92 -3.43 -4.11 7.77
N ARG A 93 -4.00 -3.13 7.06
CA ARG A 93 -5.30 -2.50 7.33
C ARG A 93 -5.46 -1.99 8.76
N ILE A 94 -4.43 -1.32 9.28
CA ILE A 94 -4.56 -0.67 10.58
C ILE A 94 -5.29 0.67 10.42
N PRO A 95 -6.21 0.98 11.34
CA PRO A 95 -6.84 2.29 11.36
C PRO A 95 -5.83 3.34 11.85
N VAL A 96 -5.73 4.44 11.10
CA VAL A 96 -4.97 5.63 11.49
C VAL A 96 -5.98 6.78 11.64
N PRO A 97 -6.34 7.16 12.87
CA PRO A 97 -7.27 8.26 13.12
C PRO A 97 -6.80 9.58 12.50
N ASN A 98 -7.72 10.50 12.26
CA ASN A 98 -7.37 11.85 11.81
C ASN A 98 -6.40 12.53 12.79
N GLY A 99 -5.43 13.28 12.26
CA GLY A 99 -4.43 13.99 13.05
C GLY A 99 -3.46 13.09 13.84
N SER A 100 -3.44 11.78 13.55
CA SER A 100 -2.54 10.83 14.17
C SER A 100 -1.58 10.18 13.17
N SER A 101 -0.69 9.33 13.66
CA SER A 101 0.26 8.61 12.82
C SER A 101 0.50 7.20 13.33
N PHE A 102 0.75 6.28 12.41
CA PHE A 102 1.38 5.01 12.71
C PHE A 102 2.89 5.17 12.71
N VAL A 103 3.55 4.68 13.75
CA VAL A 103 5.02 4.73 13.87
C VAL A 103 5.58 3.32 13.81
N LEU A 104 6.35 3.07 12.76
CA LEU A 104 7.13 1.85 12.62
C LEU A 104 8.35 1.94 13.54
N ARG A 105 8.25 1.38 14.72
CA ARG A 105 9.33 1.29 15.70
C ARG A 105 9.85 -0.14 15.75
N ASP A 106 11.17 -0.25 15.71
CA ASP A 106 11.93 -1.42 16.15
C ASP A 106 11.42 -2.80 15.66
N THR A 107 11.02 -2.86 14.39
CA THR A 107 10.68 -4.13 13.74
C THR A 107 11.91 -4.99 13.46
N GLY A 108 12.87 -4.98 14.42
CA GLY A 108 14.12 -5.74 14.29
C GLY A 108 14.79 -5.44 12.96
N LYS A 109 15.43 -4.28 12.85
CA LYS A 109 16.32 -3.85 11.74
C LYS A 109 16.11 -4.67 10.45
N THR A 110 15.04 -4.35 9.71
CA THR A 110 14.77 -5.02 8.45
C THR A 110 15.85 -4.65 7.44
N VAL A 111 16.64 -5.64 7.04
CA VAL A 111 17.63 -5.48 5.97
C VAL A 111 16.91 -5.64 4.65
N MET A 112 17.12 -4.69 3.77
CA MET A 112 16.67 -4.72 2.38
C MET A 112 17.87 -4.93 1.48
N GLU A 113 17.82 -5.94 0.64
CA GLU A 113 18.79 -6.19 -0.42
C GLU A 113 18.58 -5.20 -1.56
N GLU A 114 19.39 -5.32 -2.64
CA GLU A 114 19.19 -4.47 -3.81
C GLU A 114 17.80 -4.66 -4.43
N PHE A 115 17.16 -3.56 -4.82
CA PHE A 115 15.81 -3.47 -5.39
C PHE A 115 14.67 -3.87 -4.45
N ASP A 116 14.94 -4.30 -3.23
CA ASP A 116 13.92 -4.40 -2.20
C ASP A 116 13.39 -3.02 -1.83
N GLY A 117 12.18 -2.96 -1.28
CA GLY A 117 11.61 -1.66 -0.97
C GLY A 117 10.43 -1.68 -0.02
N ILE A 118 10.03 -0.48 0.36
CA ILE A 118 8.81 -0.26 1.13
C ILE A 118 7.72 0.25 0.21
N ARG A 119 6.59 -0.43 0.23
CA ARG A 119 5.37 -0.06 -0.48
C ARG A 119 4.25 0.22 0.49
N VAL A 120 3.48 1.24 0.20
CA VAL A 120 2.40 1.73 1.06
C VAL A 120 1.09 1.72 0.29
N TYR A 121 0.04 1.29 0.95
CA TYR A 121 -1.33 1.40 0.49
C TYR A 121 -2.19 2.08 1.55
N CYS A 122 -3.08 2.94 1.11
CA CYS A 122 -4.13 3.52 1.93
C CYS A 122 -5.46 3.41 1.19
N ASP A 123 -6.56 3.23 1.90
CA ASP A 123 -7.92 3.20 1.34
C ASP A 123 -8.40 4.56 0.83
N THR A 124 -7.67 5.63 1.17
CA THR A 124 -7.92 7.00 0.71
C THR A 124 -6.69 7.53 -0.04
N ALA A 125 -6.91 8.10 -1.22
CA ALA A 125 -5.85 8.66 -2.05
C ALA A 125 -5.21 9.88 -1.39
N ASN A 126 -3.86 9.95 -1.44
CA ASN A 126 -3.05 11.06 -0.90
C ASN A 126 -3.29 11.36 0.59
N ALA A 127 -3.69 10.35 1.35
CA ALA A 127 -4.08 10.50 2.75
C ALA A 127 -2.93 10.30 3.74
N ILE A 128 -1.83 9.70 3.32
CA ILE A 128 -0.71 9.34 4.21
C ILE A 128 0.57 10.01 3.74
N ASP A 129 1.17 10.78 4.64
CA ASP A 129 2.54 11.27 4.50
C ASP A 129 3.51 10.26 5.11
N VAL A 130 4.57 9.93 4.37
CA VAL A 130 5.53 8.91 4.77
C VAL A 130 6.90 9.52 5.01
N GLN A 131 7.45 9.30 6.21
CA GLN A 131 8.83 9.63 6.56
C GLN A 131 9.55 8.35 6.98
N LEU A 132 10.64 8.01 6.30
CA LEU A 132 11.44 6.80 6.59
C LEU A 132 12.85 7.18 7.00
N GLY A 133 13.32 6.56 8.08
CA GLY A 133 14.74 6.54 8.46
C GLY A 133 15.43 5.34 7.81
N ILE A 134 16.34 5.59 6.88
CA ILE A 134 17.05 4.55 6.12
C ILE A 134 18.55 4.70 6.30
N LEU A 135 19.21 3.64 6.74
CA LEU A 135 20.68 3.51 6.70
C LEU A 135 21.06 2.80 5.40
N LYS A 136 21.89 3.44 4.57
CA LYS A 136 22.31 2.92 3.26
C LYS A 136 23.77 2.48 3.29
N GLY A 137 24.13 1.57 2.37
CA GLY A 137 25.51 1.15 2.18
C GLY A 137 26.03 0.22 3.27
N VAL A 138 25.17 -0.56 3.87
CA VAL A 138 25.56 -1.58 4.84
C VAL A 138 26.04 -2.81 4.07
N ASN A 139 27.30 -3.15 4.25
CA ASN A 139 27.95 -4.36 3.65
C ASN A 139 27.98 -5.50 4.66
#